data_e88807b554040ee098eccba061dda280
#
_entry.id   e88807b554040ee098eccba061dda280
#
_cell.length_a   1.000
_cell.length_b   1.000
_cell.length_c   1.000
_cell.angle_alpha   90.00
_cell.angle_beta   90.00
_cell.angle_gamma   90.00
#
_symmetry.space_group_name_H-M   'P 1'
#
loop_
_entity.id
_entity.type
_entity.pdbx_description
1 polymer ?
#
loop_
_entity_poly.entity_id
_entity_poly.type
_entity_poly.pdbx_seq_one_letter_code
_entity_poly.pdbx_strand_id
1 'polypeptide(L)'
;MPGLLYPMMLLGMFGTMGMGIYLMFSRPAEPVGFVMAYATLEGLFIGPLTLVFEIMYPGIAIQAGLATFAVVACMLTIYSVGILRPTPTFNKIVFTLAGSIFLVYIINVFLIFLTPWTIPFLHSSGPIGIGISVFIIVVASMMLISNFGMIDAGVRMGAPKQQE
;
A
#
# COMPACT_ATOMS: atom_id res chain seq x y z
N MET A 1 -14.70 19.08 13.58
CA MET A 1 -15.76 18.63 12.65
C MET A 1 -15.63 17.10 12.43
N PRO A 2 -15.95 16.27 13.41
CA PRO A 2 -15.80 14.82 13.27
C PRO A 2 -16.81 14.19 12.29
N GLY A 3 -17.94 14.85 12.04
CA GLY A 3 -18.98 14.28 11.18
C GLY A 3 -18.66 14.13 9.70
N LEU A 4 -17.63 14.83 9.17
CA LEU A 4 -17.21 14.72 7.78
C LEU A 4 -16.08 13.70 7.57
N LEU A 5 -15.34 13.32 8.61
CA LEU A 5 -14.21 12.41 8.50
C LEU A 5 -14.63 11.00 8.05
N TYR A 6 -15.69 10.46 8.67
CA TYR A 6 -16.18 9.13 8.31
C TYR A 6 -16.70 9.02 6.87
N PRO A 7 -17.56 9.93 6.38
CA PRO A 7 -18.00 9.86 4.98
C PRO A 7 -16.83 10.07 4.00
N MET A 8 -15.84 10.91 4.30
CA MET A 8 -14.66 11.08 3.46
C MET A 8 -13.82 9.79 3.41
N MET A 9 -13.62 9.13 4.55
CA MET A 9 -12.91 7.84 4.61
C MET A 9 -13.64 6.76 3.79
N LEU A 10 -14.96 6.66 3.94
CA LEU A 10 -15.75 5.67 3.21
C LEU A 10 -15.72 5.95 1.69
N LEU A 11 -15.91 7.20 1.30
CA LEU A 11 -15.86 7.61 -0.10
C LEU A 11 -14.48 7.35 -0.70
N GLY A 12 -13.42 7.68 0.01
CA GLY A 12 -12.04 7.38 -0.39
C GLY A 12 -11.80 5.87 -0.51
N MET A 13 -12.19 5.08 0.49
CA MET A 13 -12.00 3.63 0.51
C MET A 13 -12.73 2.92 -0.64
N PHE A 14 -14.03 3.18 -0.80
CA PHE A 14 -14.80 2.55 -1.87
C PHE A 14 -14.45 3.12 -3.24
N GLY A 15 -14.12 4.42 -3.31
CA GLY A 15 -13.70 5.08 -4.53
C GLY A 15 -12.38 4.54 -5.06
N THR A 16 -11.36 4.39 -4.21
CA THR A 16 -10.06 3.80 -4.59
C THR A 16 -10.21 2.35 -4.99
N MET A 17 -11.01 1.57 -4.24
CA MET A 17 -11.25 0.17 -4.58
C MET A 17 -11.95 0.03 -5.93
N GLY A 18 -13.01 0.80 -6.17
CA GLY A 18 -13.73 0.80 -7.45
C GLY A 18 -12.85 1.27 -8.62
N MET A 19 -12.10 2.36 -8.42
CA MET A 19 -11.20 2.89 -9.43
C MET A 19 -10.02 1.93 -9.71
N GLY A 20 -9.47 1.30 -8.68
CA GLY A 20 -8.41 0.30 -8.83
C GLY A 20 -8.87 -0.92 -9.64
N ILE A 21 -10.07 -1.44 -9.33
CA ILE A 21 -10.69 -2.52 -10.10
C ILE A 21 -10.93 -2.09 -11.55
N TYR A 22 -11.47 -0.89 -11.76
CA TYR A 22 -11.68 -0.34 -13.10
C TYR A 22 -10.38 -0.26 -13.90
N LEU A 23 -9.31 0.31 -13.34
CA LEU A 23 -8.00 0.41 -13.99
C LEU A 23 -7.38 -0.96 -14.30
N MET A 24 -7.59 -1.93 -13.43
CA MET A 24 -7.10 -3.30 -13.63
C MET A 24 -7.73 -3.98 -14.86
N PHE A 25 -9.04 -3.75 -15.10
CA PHE A 25 -9.76 -4.39 -16.20
C PHE A 25 -9.78 -3.56 -17.47
N SER A 26 -9.88 -2.23 -17.38
CA SER A 26 -10.13 -1.37 -18.55
C SER A 26 -8.87 -0.95 -19.30
N ARG A 27 -7.70 -0.95 -18.66
CA ARG A 27 -6.40 -0.53 -19.26
C ARG A 27 -6.54 0.67 -20.19
N PRO A 28 -7.01 1.84 -19.72
CA PRO A 28 -7.30 2.98 -20.58
C PRO A 28 -6.05 3.43 -21.34
N ALA A 29 -6.23 3.88 -22.60
CA ALA A 29 -5.16 4.35 -23.47
C ALA A 29 -4.46 5.62 -22.92
N GLU A 30 -5.21 6.45 -22.17
CA GLU A 30 -4.69 7.63 -21.48
C GLU A 30 -4.90 7.47 -19.96
N PRO A 31 -3.94 6.87 -19.24
CA PRO A 31 -4.11 6.55 -17.82
C PRO A 31 -3.96 7.75 -16.90
N VAL A 32 -3.33 8.87 -17.33
CA VAL A 32 -2.94 10.00 -16.48
C VAL A 32 -4.11 10.57 -15.68
N GLY A 33 -5.24 10.85 -16.34
CA GLY A 33 -6.44 11.39 -15.68
C GLY A 33 -7.01 10.44 -14.63
N PHE A 34 -7.05 9.15 -14.94
CA PHE A 34 -7.53 8.11 -14.03
C PHE A 34 -6.58 7.90 -12.84
N VAL A 35 -5.27 7.95 -13.07
CA VAL A 35 -4.27 7.86 -11.99
C VAL A 35 -4.36 9.05 -11.06
N MET A 36 -4.55 10.27 -11.57
CA MET A 36 -4.76 11.46 -10.74
C MET A 36 -6.04 11.37 -9.91
N ALA A 37 -7.13 10.90 -10.52
CA ALA A 37 -8.39 10.66 -9.80
C ALA A 37 -8.22 9.59 -8.72
N TYR A 38 -7.53 8.49 -9.03
CA TYR A 38 -7.20 7.44 -8.08
C TYR A 38 -6.39 7.99 -6.89
N ALA A 39 -5.32 8.73 -7.16
CA ALA A 39 -4.47 9.33 -6.13
C ALA A 39 -5.25 10.33 -5.24
N THR A 40 -6.18 11.08 -5.82
CA THR A 40 -7.05 11.99 -5.07
C THR A 40 -7.99 11.23 -4.12
N LEU A 41 -8.61 10.15 -4.60
CA LEU A 41 -9.48 9.29 -3.79
C LEU A 41 -8.68 8.60 -2.68
N GLU A 42 -7.47 8.15 -2.98
CA GLU A 42 -6.56 7.55 -2.00
C GLU A 42 -6.17 8.57 -0.92
N GLY A 43 -5.87 9.80 -1.30
CA GLY A 43 -5.62 10.90 -0.35
C GLY A 43 -6.82 11.20 0.54
N LEU A 44 -8.05 11.13 0.00
CA LEU A 44 -9.29 11.28 0.76
C LEU A 44 -9.52 10.14 1.77
N PHE A 45 -8.93 8.98 1.56
CA PHE A 45 -8.94 7.88 2.52
C PHE A 45 -7.82 8.02 3.56
N ILE A 46 -6.56 8.17 3.09
CA ILE A 46 -5.38 8.18 3.95
C ILE A 46 -5.33 9.43 4.84
N GLY A 47 -5.74 10.59 4.34
CA GLY A 47 -5.71 11.84 5.10
C GLY A 47 -6.53 11.80 6.39
N PRO A 48 -7.84 11.54 6.32
CA PRO A 48 -8.66 11.40 7.53
C PRO A 48 -8.23 10.24 8.43
N LEU A 49 -7.78 9.11 7.85
CA LEU A 49 -7.26 7.98 8.61
C LEU A 49 -6.02 8.39 9.43
N THR A 50 -5.08 9.08 8.81
CA THR A 50 -3.88 9.60 9.48
C THR A 50 -4.25 10.58 10.58
N LEU A 51 -5.25 11.46 10.35
CA LEU A 51 -5.73 12.39 11.36
C LEU A 51 -6.33 11.67 12.57
N VAL A 52 -7.08 10.59 12.37
CA VAL A 52 -7.62 9.77 13.48
C VAL A 52 -6.48 9.20 14.33
N PHE A 53 -5.45 8.64 13.70
CA PHE A 53 -4.29 8.13 14.42
C PHE A 53 -3.48 9.23 15.11
N GLU A 54 -3.35 10.41 14.50
CA GLU A 54 -2.66 11.55 15.09
C GLU A 54 -3.37 12.06 16.35
N ILE A 55 -4.71 12.04 16.36
CA ILE A 55 -5.50 12.39 17.56
C ILE A 55 -5.32 11.36 18.67
N MET A 56 -5.23 10.08 18.33
CA MET A 56 -5.04 8.99 19.31
C MET A 56 -3.60 8.92 19.83
N TYR A 57 -2.64 9.20 18.97
CA TYR A 57 -1.20 9.10 19.24
C TYR A 57 -0.47 10.32 18.65
N PRO A 58 -0.41 11.44 19.36
CA PRO A 58 0.20 12.68 18.86
C PRO A 58 1.63 12.49 18.38
N GLY A 59 1.93 12.96 17.15
CA GLY A 59 3.23 12.85 16.51
C GLY A 59 3.44 11.58 15.68
N ILE A 60 2.48 10.63 15.67
CA ILE A 60 2.63 9.37 14.93
C ILE A 60 2.64 9.58 13.42
N ALA A 61 1.89 10.56 12.91
CA ALA A 61 1.82 10.86 11.47
C ALA A 61 3.18 11.31 10.93
N ILE A 62 3.87 12.19 11.65
CA ILE A 62 5.21 12.67 11.27
C ILE A 62 6.22 11.51 11.35
N GLN A 63 6.19 10.72 12.41
CA GLN A 63 7.10 9.59 12.58
C GLN A 63 6.90 8.54 11.48
N ALA A 64 5.65 8.19 11.17
CA ALA A 64 5.32 7.25 10.10
C ALA A 64 5.75 7.78 8.73
N GLY A 65 5.49 9.06 8.46
CA GLY A 65 5.92 9.73 7.23
C GLY A 65 7.45 9.68 7.06
N LEU A 66 8.20 10.11 8.07
CA LEU A 66 9.67 10.08 8.04
C LEU A 66 10.21 8.66 7.88
N ALA A 67 9.64 7.69 8.60
CA ALA A 67 10.03 6.29 8.47
C ALA A 67 9.78 5.77 7.05
N THR A 68 8.64 6.10 6.45
CA THR A 68 8.30 5.71 5.07
C THR A 68 9.29 6.31 4.07
N PHE A 69 9.59 7.61 4.16
CA PHE A 69 10.58 8.25 3.31
C PHE A 69 11.98 7.64 3.48
N ALA A 70 12.39 7.34 4.71
CA ALA A 70 13.66 6.68 4.98
C ALA A 70 13.73 5.29 4.34
N VAL A 71 12.66 4.48 4.43
CA VAL A 71 12.58 3.16 3.78
C VAL A 71 12.64 3.31 2.27
N VAL A 72 11.88 4.21 1.67
CA VAL A 72 11.89 4.47 0.22
C VAL A 72 13.29 4.87 -0.24
N ALA A 73 13.94 5.82 0.42
CA ALA A 73 15.29 6.26 0.08
C ALA A 73 16.33 5.13 0.22
N CYS A 74 16.21 4.32 1.28
CA CYS A 74 17.06 3.15 1.49
C CYS A 74 16.89 2.12 0.38
N MET A 75 15.63 1.76 0.05
CA MET A 75 15.33 0.77 -0.98
C MET A 75 15.74 1.26 -2.38
N LEU A 76 15.55 2.54 -2.69
CA LEU A 76 16.02 3.13 -3.93
C LEU A 76 17.55 3.08 -4.03
N THR A 77 18.25 3.34 -2.95
CA THR A 77 19.73 3.24 -2.89
C THR A 77 20.18 1.82 -3.11
N ILE A 78 19.60 0.84 -2.42
CA ILE A 78 19.92 -0.59 -2.56
C ILE A 78 19.67 -1.06 -4.00
N TYR A 79 18.56 -0.59 -4.61
CA TYR A 79 18.24 -0.90 -5.99
C TYR A 79 19.23 -0.26 -6.96
N SER A 80 19.56 1.02 -6.81
CA SER A 80 20.46 1.76 -7.70
C SER A 80 21.91 1.21 -7.66
N VAL A 81 22.38 0.79 -6.50
CA VAL A 81 23.71 0.14 -6.34
C VAL A 81 23.68 -1.30 -6.90
N GLY A 82 22.51 -1.88 -7.14
CA GLY A 82 22.35 -3.21 -7.73
C GLY A 82 22.54 -4.36 -6.74
N ILE A 83 22.49 -4.08 -5.43
CA ILE A 83 22.57 -5.10 -4.37
C ILE A 83 21.39 -6.05 -4.46
N LEU A 84 20.17 -5.50 -4.66
CA LEU A 84 18.96 -6.29 -4.88
C LEU A 84 18.41 -5.97 -6.27
N ARG A 85 18.33 -7.01 -7.10
CA ARG A 85 17.70 -6.92 -8.42
C ARG A 85 16.45 -7.80 -8.46
N PRO A 86 15.31 -7.29 -8.93
CA PRO A 86 14.11 -8.08 -9.04
C PRO A 86 14.28 -9.14 -10.14
N THR A 87 14.49 -10.39 -9.71
CA THR A 87 14.44 -11.55 -10.59
C THR A 87 12.99 -12.03 -10.73
N PRO A 88 12.66 -12.82 -11.78
CA PRO A 88 11.32 -13.41 -11.89
C PRO A 88 10.91 -14.21 -10.65
N THR A 89 11.85 -14.95 -10.05
CA THR A 89 11.62 -15.71 -8.83
C THR A 89 11.39 -14.80 -7.63
N PHE A 90 12.18 -13.73 -7.48
CA PHE A 90 12.00 -12.71 -6.44
C PHE A 90 10.62 -12.10 -6.52
N ASN A 91 10.21 -11.63 -7.70
CA ASN A 91 8.89 -11.03 -7.91
C ASN A 91 7.77 -12.01 -7.56
N LYS A 92 7.87 -13.28 -7.99
CA LYS A 92 6.89 -14.31 -7.66
C LYS A 92 6.74 -14.51 -6.15
N ILE A 93 7.85 -14.58 -5.42
CA ILE A 93 7.83 -14.73 -3.95
C ILE A 93 7.18 -13.50 -3.31
N VAL A 94 7.62 -12.29 -3.68
CA VAL A 94 7.11 -11.04 -3.11
C VAL A 94 5.62 -10.87 -3.36
N PHE A 95 5.15 -11.08 -4.59
CA PHE A 95 3.72 -11.00 -4.91
C PHE A 95 2.90 -12.07 -4.19
N THR A 96 3.44 -13.28 -4.01
CA THR A 96 2.76 -14.33 -3.24
C THR A 96 2.63 -13.95 -1.76
N LEU A 97 3.72 -13.44 -1.16
CA LEU A 97 3.70 -12.98 0.23
C LEU A 97 2.72 -11.80 0.43
N ALA A 98 2.81 -10.78 -0.43
CA ALA A 98 1.90 -9.63 -0.38
C ALA A 98 0.44 -10.05 -0.56
N GLY A 99 0.16 -10.94 -1.51
CA GLY A 99 -1.17 -11.49 -1.74
C GLY A 99 -1.68 -12.31 -0.55
N SER A 100 -0.82 -13.07 0.11
CA SER A 100 -1.17 -13.81 1.32
C SER A 100 -1.52 -12.88 2.49
N ILE A 101 -0.72 -11.83 2.70
CA ILE A 101 -1.00 -10.81 3.71
C ILE A 101 -2.37 -10.15 3.40
N PHE A 102 -2.58 -9.73 2.17
CA PHE A 102 -3.83 -9.11 1.73
C PHE A 102 -5.03 -10.03 1.96
N LEU A 103 -4.92 -11.31 1.63
CA LEU A 103 -5.96 -12.30 1.86
C LEU A 103 -6.31 -12.43 3.36
N VAL A 104 -5.31 -12.50 4.22
CA VAL A 104 -5.51 -12.57 5.68
C VAL A 104 -6.26 -11.33 6.18
N TYR A 105 -5.90 -10.13 5.70
CA TYR A 105 -6.63 -8.91 6.06
C TYR A 105 -8.07 -8.89 5.55
N ILE A 106 -8.31 -9.34 4.32
CA ILE A 106 -9.67 -9.48 3.78
C ILE A 106 -10.49 -10.43 4.65
N ILE A 107 -9.95 -11.61 4.96
CA ILE A 107 -10.63 -12.58 5.84
C ILE A 107 -10.95 -11.94 7.19
N ASN A 108 -9.99 -11.22 7.78
CA ASN A 108 -10.21 -10.53 9.06
C ASN A 108 -11.35 -9.48 8.96
N VAL A 109 -11.41 -8.71 7.88
CA VAL A 109 -12.50 -7.75 7.64
C VAL A 109 -13.85 -8.48 7.53
N PHE A 110 -13.93 -9.57 6.78
CA PHE A 110 -15.15 -10.38 6.70
C PHE A 110 -15.56 -10.95 8.05
N LEU A 111 -14.61 -11.42 8.86
CA LEU A 111 -14.89 -11.92 10.21
C LEU A 111 -15.48 -10.84 11.09
N ILE A 112 -14.97 -9.61 11.05
CA ILE A 112 -15.50 -8.47 11.81
C ILE A 112 -16.96 -8.15 11.42
N PHE A 113 -17.30 -8.26 10.13
CA PHE A 113 -18.66 -7.99 9.65
C PHE A 113 -19.66 -9.12 9.93
N LEU A 114 -19.20 -10.38 9.90
CA LEU A 114 -20.07 -11.55 10.02
C LEU A 114 -20.15 -12.10 11.44
N THR A 115 -19.13 -11.84 12.27
CA THR A 115 -19.02 -12.40 13.61
C THR A 115 -18.35 -11.38 14.53
N PRO A 116 -18.60 -11.43 15.87
CA PRO A 116 -17.85 -10.61 16.83
C PRO A 116 -16.39 -11.08 17.00
N TRP A 117 -15.91 -12.00 16.20
CA TRP A 117 -14.56 -12.56 16.29
C TRP A 117 -13.59 -11.78 15.40
N THR A 118 -12.46 -11.41 15.96
CA THR A 118 -11.32 -10.82 15.26
C THR A 118 -10.13 -11.77 15.41
N ILE A 119 -9.19 -11.71 14.46
CA ILE A 119 -7.94 -12.46 14.60
C ILE A 119 -7.08 -11.73 15.62
N PRO A 120 -6.88 -12.29 16.84
CA PRO A 120 -6.28 -11.55 17.96
C PRO A 120 -4.84 -11.12 17.68
N PHE A 121 -4.11 -11.89 16.87
CA PHE A 121 -2.69 -11.68 16.62
C PHE A 121 -2.38 -10.49 15.70
N LEU A 122 -3.33 -10.11 14.80
CA LEU A 122 -3.12 -8.99 13.87
C LEU A 122 -3.12 -7.62 14.55
N HIS A 123 -3.81 -7.50 15.68
CA HIS A 123 -4.01 -6.22 16.38
C HIS A 123 -3.43 -6.26 17.82
N SER A 124 -2.61 -7.28 18.13
CA SER A 124 -2.01 -7.37 19.45
C SER A 124 -0.89 -6.34 19.61
N SER A 125 -0.90 -5.62 20.73
CA SER A 125 0.18 -4.68 21.10
C SER A 125 1.41 -5.40 21.67
N GLY A 126 1.43 -6.73 21.68
CA GLY A 126 2.50 -7.55 22.22
C GLY A 126 3.64 -7.83 21.22
N PRO A 127 4.68 -8.57 21.65
CA PRO A 127 5.85 -8.92 20.83
C PRO A 127 5.47 -9.60 19.51
N ILE A 128 4.38 -10.37 19.50
CA ILE A 128 3.88 -11.06 18.30
C ILE A 128 3.35 -10.04 17.29
N GLY A 129 2.55 -9.05 17.72
CA GLY A 129 2.04 -8.01 16.83
C GLY A 129 3.17 -7.14 16.25
N ILE A 130 4.18 -6.82 17.05
CA ILE A 130 5.38 -6.11 16.57
C ILE A 130 6.10 -6.96 15.50
N GLY A 131 6.28 -8.26 15.74
CA GLY A 131 6.90 -9.17 14.79
C GLY A 131 6.14 -9.25 13.46
N ILE A 132 4.81 -9.34 13.51
CA ILE A 132 3.96 -9.32 12.30
C ILE A 132 4.09 -7.98 11.57
N SER A 133 4.07 -6.85 12.28
CA SER A 133 4.23 -5.53 11.66
C SER A 133 5.58 -5.36 10.97
N VAL A 134 6.67 -5.80 11.60
CA VAL A 134 8.00 -5.79 11.00
C VAL A 134 8.05 -6.68 9.75
N PHE A 135 7.46 -7.88 9.81
CA PHE A 135 7.37 -8.77 8.66
C PHE A 135 6.64 -8.11 7.47
N ILE A 136 5.49 -7.46 7.74
CA ILE A 136 4.71 -6.75 6.72
C ILE A 136 5.53 -5.60 6.12
N ILE A 137 6.26 -4.83 6.94
CA ILE A 137 7.13 -3.74 6.46
C ILE A 137 8.23 -4.29 5.55
N VAL A 138 8.85 -5.42 5.90
CA VAL A 138 9.87 -6.07 5.07
C VAL A 138 9.28 -6.48 3.72
N VAL A 139 8.11 -7.14 3.71
CA VAL A 139 7.44 -7.54 2.46
C VAL A 139 7.07 -6.32 1.61
N ALA A 140 6.55 -5.24 2.22
CA ALA A 140 6.24 -3.99 1.52
C ALA A 140 7.50 -3.35 0.92
N SER A 141 8.62 -3.37 1.65
CA SER A 141 9.91 -2.87 1.15
C SER A 141 10.43 -3.69 -0.04
N MET A 142 10.28 -5.02 0.00
CA MET A 142 10.63 -5.89 -1.14
C MET A 142 9.71 -5.63 -2.34
N MET A 143 8.43 -5.33 -2.12
CA MET A 143 7.49 -4.98 -3.19
C MET A 143 7.88 -3.66 -3.87
N LEU A 144 8.43 -2.71 -3.12
CA LEU A 144 8.95 -1.46 -3.69
C LEU A 144 10.10 -1.72 -4.68
N ILE A 145 11.02 -2.64 -4.36
CA ILE A 145 12.09 -3.06 -5.28
C ILE A 145 11.51 -3.71 -6.55
N SER A 146 10.48 -4.54 -6.41
CA SER A 146 9.77 -5.13 -7.56
C SER A 146 9.16 -4.06 -8.46
N ASN A 147 8.56 -3.02 -7.86
CA ASN A 147 7.98 -1.88 -8.59
C ASN A 147 9.06 -1.09 -9.35
N PHE A 148 10.21 -0.81 -8.73
CA PHE A 148 11.34 -0.16 -9.42
C PHE A 148 11.82 -0.99 -10.61
N GLY A 149 11.91 -2.31 -10.47
CA GLY A 149 12.27 -3.20 -11.56
C GLY A 149 11.27 -3.23 -12.71
N MET A 150 9.97 -3.13 -12.41
CA MET A 150 8.93 -3.04 -13.44
C MET A 150 9.02 -1.72 -14.21
N ILE A 151 9.27 -0.61 -13.52
CA ILE A 151 9.48 0.71 -14.15
C ILE A 151 10.70 0.67 -15.07
N ASP A 152 11.85 0.17 -14.58
CA ASP A 152 13.08 0.07 -15.38
C ASP A 152 12.89 -0.83 -16.62
N ALA A 153 12.18 -1.95 -16.47
CA ALA A 153 11.84 -2.82 -17.59
C ALA A 153 10.91 -2.12 -18.59
N GLY A 154 9.92 -1.36 -18.14
CA GLY A 154 9.03 -0.57 -18.98
C GLY A 154 9.80 0.47 -19.80
N VAL A 155 10.69 1.21 -19.18
CA VAL A 155 11.56 2.21 -19.85
C VAL A 155 12.45 1.53 -20.91
N ARG A 156 13.06 0.39 -20.58
CA ARG A 156 13.91 -0.35 -21.53
C ARG A 156 13.14 -0.92 -22.73
N MET A 157 11.88 -1.28 -22.54
CA MET A 157 11.01 -1.75 -23.63
C MET A 157 10.46 -0.61 -24.50
N GLY A 158 10.77 0.64 -24.20
CA GLY A 158 10.28 1.80 -24.95
C GLY A 158 8.79 2.02 -24.74
N ALA A 159 8.31 1.86 -23.50
CA ALA A 159 6.91 2.15 -23.16
C ALA A 159 6.52 3.55 -23.68
N PRO A 160 5.29 3.74 -24.21
CA PRO A 160 4.84 5.05 -24.67
C PRO A 160 4.96 6.07 -23.53
N LYS A 161 5.39 7.31 -23.86
CA LYS A 161 5.52 8.43 -22.88
C LYS A 161 4.27 8.68 -22.04
N GLN A 162 3.11 8.20 -22.47
CA GLN A 162 1.86 8.27 -21.74
C GLN A 162 1.77 7.29 -20.57
N GLN A 163 2.74 6.36 -20.45
CA GLN A 163 2.83 5.37 -19.38
C GLN A 163 4.00 5.64 -18.42
N GLU A 164 4.78 6.67 -18.67
CA GLU A 164 5.79 7.21 -17.75
C GLU A 164 5.12 8.12 -16.68
#